data_b0f35c9509707f754a2416621c3da7ff
#
_entry.id   b0f35c9509707f754a2416621c3da7ff
#
_cell.length_a   1.000
_cell.length_b   1.000
_cell.length_c   1.000
_cell.angle_alpha   90.00
_cell.angle_beta   90.00
_cell.angle_gamma   90.00
#
_symmetry.space_group_name_H-M   'P 1'
#
loop_
_entity.id
_entity.type
_entity.pdbx_description
1 polymer ?
#
loop_
_entity_poly.entity_id
_entity_poly.type
_entity_poly.pdbx_seq_one_letter_code
_entity_poly.pdbx_strand_id
1 'polypeptide(L)'
;MAPSHTLRVVGMVNSPNFHKARALAEAVSGLKVAATVEAMLPADYDNHLTKAKLEYGSTAWAHTASVIVTSDSGYVGDDAALIAWLRTRKLSTAAAVLNSDGQATSWEQVADLEYAAYLATSGNQYAFMDIAVDGQHVGRLLFELFATKLPKTCANFLQLCTGGSEHAGRPLHYRDSPIHRVVKGAWIQGGDIVAGNGSSGASAFGDTIPDESFCIPHDQV
;
A
#
# COMPACT_ATOMS: atom_id res chain seq x y z
N MET A 1 -17.24 -16.25 28.60
CA MET A 1 -17.84 -14.94 28.82
C MET A 1 -17.88 -14.18 27.51
N ALA A 2 -18.96 -13.47 27.22
CA ALA A 2 -19.00 -12.62 26.03
C ALA A 2 -17.94 -11.50 26.16
N PRO A 3 -17.31 -11.06 25.07
CA PRO A 3 -16.36 -9.97 25.12
C PRO A 3 -17.09 -8.70 25.59
N SER A 4 -16.43 -7.94 26.46
CA SER A 4 -16.99 -6.67 26.99
C SER A 4 -16.67 -5.48 26.10
N HIS A 5 -15.75 -5.63 25.16
CA HIS A 5 -15.30 -4.60 24.20
C HIS A 5 -15.06 -5.20 22.84
N THR A 6 -15.23 -4.38 21.81
CA THR A 6 -14.79 -4.68 20.44
C THR A 6 -13.67 -3.72 20.03
N LEU A 7 -12.72 -4.23 19.29
CA LEU A 7 -11.69 -3.43 18.63
C LEU A 7 -11.67 -3.76 17.15
N ARG A 8 -11.55 -2.75 16.31
CA ARG A 8 -11.23 -2.91 14.90
C ARG A 8 -9.95 -2.12 14.59
N VAL A 9 -8.98 -2.82 14.04
CA VAL A 9 -7.69 -2.26 13.61
C VAL A 9 -7.63 -2.37 12.10
N VAL A 10 -7.56 -1.25 11.41
CA VAL A 10 -7.41 -1.19 9.96
C VAL A 10 -6.17 -0.38 9.64
N GLY A 11 -5.32 -0.86 8.74
CA GLY A 11 -4.11 -0.12 8.44
C GLY A 11 -3.38 -0.60 7.20
N MET A 12 -2.36 0.18 6.83
CA MET A 12 -1.51 -0.12 5.68
C MET A 12 -0.63 -1.33 5.98
N VAL A 13 -0.69 -2.34 5.12
CA VAL A 13 0.08 -3.58 5.28
C VAL A 13 1.60 -3.36 5.29
N ASN A 14 2.09 -2.29 4.66
CA ASN A 14 3.50 -1.90 4.66
C ASN A 14 3.90 -0.98 5.83
N SER A 15 3.03 -0.83 6.85
CA SER A 15 3.27 0.08 7.97
C SER A 15 3.72 -0.64 9.24
N PRO A 16 4.87 -0.27 9.83
CA PRO A 16 5.31 -0.74 11.13
C PRO A 16 4.25 -0.49 12.24
N ASN A 17 3.61 0.67 12.22
CA ASN A 17 2.59 1.04 13.22
C ASN A 17 1.34 0.16 13.13
N PHE A 18 0.95 -0.25 11.92
CA PHE A 18 -0.14 -1.20 11.73
C PHE A 18 0.20 -2.56 12.36
N HIS A 19 1.37 -3.12 12.09
CA HIS A 19 1.75 -4.44 12.64
C HIS A 19 1.90 -4.41 14.15
N LYS A 20 2.37 -3.31 14.71
CA LYS A 20 2.39 -3.08 16.14
C LYS A 20 0.98 -3.03 16.74
N ALA A 21 0.06 -2.28 16.13
CA ALA A 21 -1.32 -2.21 16.57
C ALA A 21 -2.04 -3.57 16.42
N ARG A 22 -1.77 -4.30 15.32
CA ARG A 22 -2.26 -5.67 15.10
C ARG A 22 -1.82 -6.59 16.23
N ALA A 23 -0.53 -6.65 16.54
CA ALA A 23 0.02 -7.50 17.59
C ALA A 23 -0.60 -7.19 18.95
N LEU A 24 -0.80 -5.90 19.27
CA LEU A 24 -1.47 -5.47 20.50
C LEU A 24 -2.93 -5.94 20.56
N ALA A 25 -3.67 -5.80 19.46
CA ALA A 25 -5.07 -6.21 19.39
C ALA A 25 -5.23 -7.74 19.48
N GLU A 26 -4.38 -8.48 18.80
CA GLU A 26 -4.35 -9.95 18.85
C GLU A 26 -4.02 -10.47 20.26
N ALA A 27 -3.08 -9.83 20.96
CA ALA A 27 -2.69 -10.22 22.32
C ALA A 27 -3.81 -10.07 23.34
N VAL A 28 -4.70 -9.10 23.16
CA VAL A 28 -5.84 -8.88 24.06
C VAL A 28 -7.10 -9.59 23.57
N SER A 29 -7.09 -10.14 22.37
CA SER A 29 -8.21 -10.89 21.82
C SER A 29 -8.45 -12.15 22.67
N GLY A 30 -9.70 -12.38 23.05
CA GLY A 30 -10.09 -13.49 23.93
C GLY A 30 -9.99 -13.21 25.43
N LEU A 31 -9.30 -12.13 25.87
CA LEU A 31 -9.28 -11.80 27.32
C LEU A 31 -10.58 -11.13 27.80
N LYS A 32 -11.08 -10.15 27.11
CA LYS A 32 -12.36 -9.46 27.26
C LYS A 32 -12.66 -8.61 26.05
N VAL A 33 -11.86 -8.76 25.00
CA VAL A 33 -11.91 -7.96 23.77
C VAL A 33 -12.10 -8.90 22.60
N ALA A 34 -13.02 -8.56 21.70
CA ALA A 34 -13.08 -9.14 20.37
C ALA A 34 -12.35 -8.20 19.42
N ALA A 35 -11.24 -8.63 18.87
CA ALA A 35 -10.46 -7.83 17.94
C ALA A 35 -10.64 -8.31 16.50
N THR A 36 -10.82 -7.39 15.58
CA THR A 36 -10.75 -7.62 14.14
C THR A 36 -9.62 -6.80 13.56
N VAL A 37 -8.87 -7.39 12.64
CA VAL A 37 -7.72 -6.75 12.01
C VAL A 37 -7.87 -6.84 10.51
N GLU A 38 -7.65 -5.73 9.82
CA GLU A 38 -7.77 -5.63 8.38
C GLU A 38 -6.56 -4.89 7.81
N ALA A 39 -5.80 -5.59 6.97
CA ALA A 39 -4.65 -5.04 6.26
C ALA A 39 -5.09 -4.55 4.88
N MET A 40 -4.61 -3.38 4.48
CA MET A 40 -4.94 -2.76 3.18
C MET A 40 -3.68 -2.29 2.47
N LEU A 41 -3.72 -2.21 1.16
CA LEU A 41 -2.73 -1.44 0.41
C LEU A 41 -2.87 0.06 0.71
N PRO A 42 -1.82 0.87 0.55
CA PRO A 42 -1.87 2.30 0.87
C PRO A 42 -3.05 3.04 0.24
N ALA A 43 -3.31 2.84 -1.06
CA ALA A 43 -4.42 3.50 -1.76
C ALA A 43 -5.80 3.10 -1.22
N ASP A 44 -5.99 1.82 -0.88
CA ASP A 44 -7.24 1.32 -0.30
C ASP A 44 -7.43 1.87 1.11
N TYR A 45 -6.34 1.97 1.88
CA TYR A 45 -6.37 2.57 3.21
C TYR A 45 -6.73 4.05 3.17
N ASP A 46 -6.20 4.83 2.22
CA ASP A 46 -6.53 6.25 2.06
C ASP A 46 -8.03 6.45 1.77
N ASN A 47 -8.60 5.60 0.93
CA ASN A 47 -10.03 5.57 0.66
C ASN A 47 -10.83 5.18 1.93
N HIS A 48 -10.37 4.17 2.67
CA HIS A 48 -10.96 3.76 3.94
C HIS A 48 -10.90 4.89 4.97
N LEU A 49 -9.75 5.55 5.11
CA LEU A 49 -9.54 6.66 6.05
C LEU A 49 -10.47 7.84 5.72
N THR A 50 -10.67 8.14 4.45
CA THR A 50 -11.60 9.17 4.01
C THR A 50 -13.03 8.86 4.47
N LYS A 51 -13.49 7.61 4.30
CA LYS A 51 -14.80 7.16 4.77
C LYS A 51 -14.90 7.21 6.30
N ALA A 52 -13.86 6.75 7.01
CA ALA A 52 -13.82 6.80 8.47
C ALA A 52 -13.87 8.23 9.03
N LYS A 53 -13.21 9.19 8.37
CA LYS A 53 -13.30 10.61 8.74
C LYS A 53 -14.72 11.16 8.59
N LEU A 54 -15.46 10.74 7.57
CA LEU A 54 -16.86 11.11 7.42
C LEU A 54 -17.74 10.48 8.49
N GLU A 55 -17.48 9.21 8.85
CA GLU A 55 -18.24 8.46 9.86
C GLU A 55 -18.03 9.02 11.27
N TYR A 56 -16.76 9.21 11.68
CA TYR A 56 -16.39 9.60 13.05
C TYR A 56 -16.27 11.13 13.25
N GLY A 57 -16.35 11.91 12.17
CA GLY A 57 -16.41 13.37 12.21
C GLY A 57 -15.17 14.02 12.83
N SER A 58 -15.38 15.06 13.64
CA SER A 58 -14.30 15.90 14.17
C SER A 58 -13.22 15.15 14.94
N THR A 59 -13.54 14.02 15.57
CA THR A 59 -12.58 13.23 16.34
C THR A 59 -11.53 12.53 15.44
N ALA A 60 -11.89 12.20 14.20
CA ALA A 60 -11.01 11.54 13.25
C ALA A 60 -10.41 12.47 12.19
N TRP A 61 -10.86 13.72 12.07
CA TRP A 61 -10.40 14.64 11.01
C TRP A 61 -8.89 14.88 10.98
N ALA A 62 -8.28 14.98 12.16
CA ALA A 62 -6.84 15.18 12.28
C ALA A 62 -6.02 13.89 12.13
N HIS A 63 -6.66 12.73 11.92
CA HIS A 63 -5.95 11.47 11.78
C HIS A 63 -5.16 11.43 10.46
N THR A 64 -3.85 11.17 10.55
CA THR A 64 -2.92 11.06 9.41
C THR A 64 -2.05 9.81 9.50
N ALA A 65 -2.22 9.00 10.56
CA ALA A 65 -1.44 7.79 10.74
C ALA A 65 -1.84 6.69 9.76
N SER A 66 -0.93 5.77 9.52
CA SER A 66 -1.09 4.61 8.63
C SER A 66 -1.89 3.46 9.23
N VAL A 67 -2.45 3.64 10.40
CA VAL A 67 -3.35 2.71 11.08
C VAL A 67 -4.44 3.49 11.81
N ILE A 68 -5.69 3.06 11.68
CA ILE A 68 -6.84 3.57 12.42
C ILE A 68 -7.40 2.46 13.31
N VAL A 69 -7.67 2.81 14.55
CA VAL A 69 -8.27 1.92 15.54
C VAL A 69 -9.61 2.48 15.98
N THR A 70 -10.62 1.63 16.00
CA THR A 70 -11.96 1.94 16.49
C THR A 70 -12.42 0.91 17.49
N SER A 71 -13.39 1.25 18.33
CA SER A 71 -13.99 0.38 19.32
C SER A 71 -15.51 0.48 19.34
N ASP A 72 -16.17 -0.32 20.15
CA ASP A 72 -17.61 -0.20 20.45
C ASP A 72 -18.02 1.19 20.93
N SER A 73 -17.09 1.97 21.49
CA SER A 73 -17.33 3.36 21.91
C SER A 73 -16.94 4.41 20.84
N GLY A 74 -16.52 3.99 19.66
CA GLY A 74 -16.18 4.86 18.53
C GLY A 74 -14.68 4.92 18.21
N TYR A 75 -14.24 6.05 17.67
CA TYR A 75 -12.87 6.28 17.26
C TYR A 75 -11.89 6.27 18.44
N VAL A 76 -10.81 5.52 18.34
CA VAL A 76 -9.73 5.44 19.33
C VAL A 76 -8.51 6.25 18.88
N GLY A 77 -8.01 6.05 17.67
CA GLY A 77 -6.84 6.73 17.13
C GLY A 77 -5.88 5.81 16.39
N ASP A 78 -4.59 5.99 16.61
CA ASP A 78 -3.49 5.21 16.05
C ASP A 78 -2.98 4.12 17.03
N ASP A 79 -1.81 3.55 16.77
CA ASP A 79 -1.17 2.55 17.62
C ASP A 79 -0.82 3.10 19.01
N ALA A 80 -0.42 4.38 19.11
CA ALA A 80 -0.12 5.01 20.40
C ALA A 80 -1.41 5.24 21.22
N ALA A 81 -2.48 5.67 20.57
CA ALA A 81 -3.78 5.82 21.20
C ALA A 81 -4.35 4.47 21.65
N LEU A 82 -4.14 3.38 20.87
CA LEU A 82 -4.49 2.03 21.28
C LEU A 82 -3.78 1.61 22.57
N ILE A 83 -2.49 1.89 22.72
CA ILE A 83 -1.76 1.61 23.95
C ILE A 83 -2.39 2.34 25.14
N ALA A 84 -2.72 3.62 24.98
CA ALA A 84 -3.38 4.39 26.03
C ALA A 84 -4.77 3.82 26.37
N TRP A 85 -5.55 3.44 25.35
CA TRP A 85 -6.87 2.81 25.50
C TRP A 85 -6.79 1.49 26.28
N LEU A 86 -5.81 0.64 25.99
CA LEU A 86 -5.56 -0.63 26.69
C LEU A 86 -5.17 -0.40 28.16
N ARG A 87 -4.32 0.58 28.43
CA ARG A 87 -3.89 0.93 29.81
C ARG A 87 -5.06 1.39 30.67
N THR A 88 -5.95 2.23 30.14
CA THR A 88 -7.11 2.73 30.90
C THR A 88 -8.07 1.59 31.30
N ARG A 89 -8.08 0.49 30.53
CA ARG A 89 -8.90 -0.69 30.79
C ARG A 89 -8.19 -1.80 31.55
N LYS A 90 -6.96 -1.52 32.05
CA LYS A 90 -6.12 -2.48 32.78
C LYS A 90 -5.84 -3.77 32.00
N LEU A 91 -5.77 -3.67 30.69
CA LEU A 91 -5.39 -4.76 29.78
C LEU A 91 -3.87 -4.74 29.58
N SER A 92 -3.11 -4.88 30.66
CA SER A 92 -1.67 -4.63 30.73
C SER A 92 -0.78 -5.70 30.07
N THR A 93 -1.35 -6.81 29.62
CA THR A 93 -0.62 -7.87 28.90
C THR A 93 -0.05 -7.39 27.55
N ALA A 94 -0.55 -6.29 27.02
CA ALA A 94 -0.04 -5.70 25.78
C ALA A 94 1.43 -5.24 25.87
N ALA A 95 1.90 -4.85 27.06
CA ALA A 95 3.31 -4.49 27.24
C ALA A 95 4.26 -5.71 27.19
N ALA A 96 3.76 -6.87 27.55
CA ALA A 96 4.55 -8.11 27.54
C ALA A 96 4.73 -8.66 26.12
N VAL A 97 3.79 -8.42 25.20
CA VAL A 97 3.88 -8.87 23.81
C VAL A 97 4.93 -8.08 23.02
N LEU A 98 5.16 -6.81 23.39
CA LEU A 98 6.19 -5.97 22.75
C LEU A 98 7.61 -6.34 23.16
N ASN A 99 7.79 -7.17 24.20
CA ASN A 99 9.06 -7.52 24.80
C ASN A 99 9.26 -9.04 25.00
N SER A 100 8.45 -9.90 24.33
CA SER A 100 8.43 -11.36 24.64
C SER A 100 9.75 -12.09 24.41
N ASP A 101 10.63 -11.57 23.57
CA ASP A 101 11.87 -12.26 23.21
C ASP A 101 13.13 -11.57 23.73
N GLY A 102 13.02 -10.52 24.56
CA GLY A 102 14.18 -9.77 25.05
C GLY A 102 14.96 -9.02 23.97
N GLN A 103 14.51 -9.07 22.74
CA GLN A 103 14.96 -8.26 21.60
C GLN A 103 13.82 -7.37 21.13
N ALA A 104 14.12 -6.10 20.87
CA ALA A 104 13.15 -5.19 20.29
C ALA A 104 12.73 -5.72 18.91
N THR A 105 11.45 -6.01 18.73
CA THR A 105 10.90 -6.42 17.44
C THR A 105 11.10 -5.27 16.44
N SER A 106 11.82 -5.52 15.38
CA SER A 106 11.86 -4.55 14.26
C SER A 106 10.54 -4.63 13.51
N TRP A 107 9.65 -3.69 13.80
CA TRP A 107 8.35 -3.58 13.13
C TRP A 107 8.50 -3.22 11.67
N GLU A 108 9.62 -2.58 11.28
CA GLU A 108 9.99 -2.31 9.90
C GLU A 108 10.20 -3.63 9.13
N GLN A 109 11.00 -4.54 9.69
CA GLN A 109 11.22 -5.86 9.07
C GLN A 109 9.94 -6.69 8.98
N VAL A 110 9.10 -6.63 10.02
CA VAL A 110 7.79 -7.31 10.01
C VAL A 110 6.92 -6.73 8.91
N ALA A 111 6.86 -5.42 8.77
CA ALA A 111 6.07 -4.76 7.73
C ALA A 111 6.55 -5.13 6.32
N ASP A 112 7.86 -5.17 6.07
CA ASP A 112 8.44 -5.55 4.78
C ASP A 112 8.09 -7.00 4.41
N LEU A 113 8.23 -7.93 5.35
CA LEU A 113 7.92 -9.35 5.13
C LEU A 113 6.41 -9.58 4.90
N GLU A 114 5.57 -9.00 5.73
CA GLU A 114 4.12 -9.12 5.61
C GLU A 114 3.59 -8.44 4.34
N TYR A 115 4.20 -7.32 3.93
CA TYR A 115 3.86 -6.66 2.68
C TYR A 115 4.20 -7.54 1.48
N ALA A 116 5.40 -8.12 1.45
CA ALA A 116 5.78 -9.06 0.38
C ALA A 116 4.83 -10.27 0.33
N ALA A 117 4.48 -10.83 1.50
CA ALA A 117 3.53 -11.93 1.59
C ALA A 117 2.12 -11.52 1.12
N TYR A 118 1.64 -10.34 1.50
CA TYR A 118 0.35 -9.81 1.07
C TYR A 118 0.26 -9.66 -0.45
N LEU A 119 1.29 -9.07 -1.06
CA LEU A 119 1.37 -8.92 -2.53
C LEU A 119 1.35 -10.29 -3.23
N ALA A 120 2.03 -11.29 -2.66
CA ALA A 120 2.05 -12.64 -3.22
C ALA A 120 0.68 -13.34 -3.21
N THR A 121 -0.25 -12.96 -2.31
CA THR A 121 -1.59 -13.57 -2.23
C THR A 121 -2.53 -13.14 -3.34
N SER A 122 -2.30 -12.00 -4.00
CA SER A 122 -3.18 -11.48 -5.04
C SER A 122 -3.16 -12.30 -6.34
N GLY A 123 -2.09 -13.09 -6.57
CA GLY A 123 -1.83 -13.77 -7.83
C GLY A 123 -1.46 -12.83 -8.99
N ASN A 124 -1.40 -11.53 -8.74
CA ASN A 124 -0.97 -10.51 -9.70
C ASN A 124 0.55 -10.30 -9.64
N GLN A 125 1.07 -9.59 -10.61
CA GLN A 125 2.47 -9.17 -10.65
C GLN A 125 2.57 -7.72 -10.19
N TYR A 126 3.74 -7.35 -9.68
CA TYR A 126 3.98 -5.99 -9.21
C TYR A 126 5.26 -5.45 -9.82
N ALA A 127 5.24 -4.16 -10.16
CA ALA A 127 6.42 -3.41 -10.59
C ALA A 127 6.51 -2.12 -9.78
N PHE A 128 7.70 -1.55 -9.68
CA PHE A 128 7.87 -0.24 -9.06
C PHE A 128 8.71 0.68 -9.94
N MET A 129 8.51 1.97 -9.75
CA MET A 129 9.34 3.04 -10.31
C MET A 129 9.74 4.00 -9.22
N ASP A 130 11.02 4.23 -9.07
CA ASP A 130 11.55 5.29 -8.22
C ASP A 130 11.54 6.60 -9.00
N ILE A 131 10.91 7.62 -8.44
CA ILE A 131 10.76 8.92 -9.08
C ILE A 131 11.77 9.90 -8.48
N ALA A 132 12.44 10.65 -9.35
CA ALA A 132 13.35 11.71 -8.95
C ALA A 132 12.95 13.05 -9.59
N VAL A 133 13.20 14.16 -8.88
CA VAL A 133 13.07 15.53 -9.37
C VAL A 133 14.42 16.19 -9.18
N ASP A 134 14.98 16.75 -10.26
CA ASP A 134 16.33 17.35 -10.26
C ASP A 134 17.42 16.42 -9.67
N GLY A 135 17.32 15.12 -9.98
CA GLY A 135 18.22 14.07 -9.48
C GLY A 135 18.02 13.65 -8.02
N GLN A 136 17.07 14.25 -7.30
CA GLN A 136 16.75 13.87 -5.94
C GLN A 136 15.55 12.89 -5.93
N HIS A 137 15.73 11.74 -5.26
CA HIS A 137 14.67 10.78 -5.07
C HIS A 137 13.52 11.40 -4.26
N VAL A 138 12.29 11.38 -4.80
CA VAL A 138 11.08 11.95 -4.16
C VAL A 138 10.09 10.89 -3.73
N GLY A 139 10.18 9.66 -4.24
CA GLY A 139 9.31 8.57 -3.82
C GLY A 139 9.27 7.41 -4.81
N ARG A 140 8.50 6.40 -4.45
CA ARG A 140 8.28 5.17 -5.23
C ARG A 140 6.82 5.05 -5.62
N LEU A 141 6.56 4.75 -6.88
CA LEU A 141 5.25 4.29 -7.37
C LEU A 141 5.27 2.77 -7.43
N LEU A 142 4.27 2.14 -6.86
CA LEU A 142 4.03 0.71 -6.98
C LEU A 142 2.86 0.48 -7.93
N PHE A 143 3.03 -0.43 -8.88
CA PHE A 143 2.03 -0.80 -9.86
C PHE A 143 1.59 -2.24 -9.63
N GLU A 144 0.31 -2.48 -9.44
CA GLU A 144 -0.29 -3.79 -9.54
C GLU A 144 -0.63 -4.08 -11.00
N LEU A 145 -0.17 -5.21 -11.48
CA LEU A 145 -0.34 -5.64 -12.86
C LEU A 145 -1.26 -6.85 -12.90
N PHE A 146 -2.43 -6.70 -13.48
CA PHE A 146 -3.46 -7.73 -13.55
C PHE A 146 -3.09 -8.85 -14.55
N ALA A 147 -1.94 -9.49 -14.33
CA ALA A 147 -1.33 -10.46 -15.22
C ALA A 147 -2.20 -11.70 -15.47
N THR A 148 -3.08 -12.04 -14.53
CA THR A 148 -4.05 -13.13 -14.70
C THR A 148 -5.13 -12.79 -15.74
N LYS A 149 -5.42 -11.52 -15.97
CA LYS A 149 -6.45 -11.05 -16.92
C LYS A 149 -5.85 -10.53 -18.22
N LEU A 150 -4.70 -9.88 -18.16
CA LEU A 150 -4.04 -9.19 -19.26
C LEU A 150 -2.54 -9.56 -19.33
N PRO A 151 -2.21 -10.85 -19.54
CA PRO A 151 -0.84 -11.35 -19.45
C PRO A 151 0.14 -10.68 -20.44
N LYS A 152 -0.27 -10.41 -21.66
CA LYS A 152 0.61 -9.80 -22.69
C LYS A 152 0.88 -8.33 -22.39
N THR A 153 -0.15 -7.59 -22.01
CA THR A 153 -0.04 -6.18 -21.61
C THR A 153 0.88 -6.01 -20.39
N CYS A 154 0.69 -6.87 -19.39
CA CYS A 154 1.52 -6.88 -18.19
C CYS A 154 2.97 -7.30 -18.48
N ALA A 155 3.17 -8.31 -19.35
CA ALA A 155 4.52 -8.73 -19.76
C ALA A 155 5.27 -7.59 -20.47
N ASN A 156 4.60 -6.83 -21.34
CA ASN A 156 5.18 -5.64 -21.97
C ASN A 156 5.66 -4.63 -20.93
N PHE A 157 4.80 -4.28 -19.98
CA PHE A 157 5.14 -3.31 -18.93
C PHE A 157 6.33 -3.78 -18.07
N LEU A 158 6.31 -5.05 -17.62
CA LEU A 158 7.39 -5.64 -16.84
C LEU A 158 8.71 -5.66 -17.60
N GLN A 159 8.67 -6.03 -18.88
CA GLN A 159 9.88 -6.09 -19.70
C GLN A 159 10.49 -4.69 -19.91
N LEU A 160 9.66 -3.66 -20.04
CA LEU A 160 10.11 -2.27 -20.09
C LEU A 160 10.60 -1.74 -18.72
N CYS A 161 10.10 -2.26 -17.62
CA CYS A 161 10.61 -1.96 -16.29
C CYS A 161 11.99 -2.60 -16.04
N THR A 162 12.17 -3.86 -16.45
CA THR A 162 13.41 -4.62 -16.22
C THR A 162 14.47 -4.39 -17.29
N GLY A 163 14.07 -3.99 -18.49
CA GLY A 163 14.94 -3.87 -19.66
C GLY A 163 15.17 -5.20 -20.36
N GLY A 164 16.10 -5.20 -21.32
CA GLY A 164 16.47 -6.39 -22.09
C GLY A 164 15.78 -6.52 -23.46
N SER A 165 14.89 -5.59 -23.80
CA SER A 165 14.34 -5.44 -25.14
C SER A 165 15.08 -4.35 -25.92
N GLU A 166 15.10 -4.48 -27.22
CA GLU A 166 15.66 -3.49 -28.14
C GLU A 166 14.68 -3.18 -29.27
N HIS A 167 14.67 -1.93 -29.72
CA HIS A 167 13.94 -1.51 -30.91
C HIS A 167 14.83 -0.61 -31.76
N ALA A 168 14.99 -0.93 -33.02
CA ALA A 168 15.84 -0.22 -33.95
C ALA A 168 17.28 0.00 -33.43
N GLY A 169 17.86 -0.99 -32.72
CA GLY A 169 19.20 -0.92 -32.15
C GLY A 169 19.33 -0.05 -30.89
N ARG A 170 18.21 0.32 -30.28
CA ARG A 170 18.16 1.06 -29.00
C ARG A 170 17.55 0.21 -27.91
N PRO A 171 18.15 0.17 -26.70
CA PRO A 171 17.55 -0.52 -25.57
C PRO A 171 16.24 0.16 -25.15
N LEU A 172 15.22 -0.65 -24.93
CA LEU A 172 13.93 -0.18 -24.44
C LEU A 172 13.85 -0.38 -22.92
N HIS A 173 13.69 0.73 -22.21
CA HIS A 173 13.65 0.70 -20.76
C HIS A 173 12.99 1.96 -20.19
N TYR A 174 12.16 1.83 -19.17
CA TYR A 174 11.59 2.99 -18.47
C TYR A 174 12.59 3.73 -17.59
N ARG A 175 13.70 3.08 -17.17
CA ARG A 175 14.73 3.74 -16.37
C ARG A 175 15.25 4.98 -17.10
N ASP A 176 15.36 6.08 -16.34
CA ASP A 176 15.83 7.38 -16.80
C ASP A 176 14.95 8.02 -17.89
N SER A 177 13.75 7.47 -18.16
CA SER A 177 12.79 8.12 -19.04
C SER A 177 12.11 9.28 -18.31
N PRO A 178 11.86 10.41 -18.98
CA PRO A 178 11.29 11.58 -18.34
C PRO A 178 9.77 11.45 -18.12
N ILE A 179 9.30 12.04 -17.02
CA ILE A 179 7.91 12.47 -16.90
C ILE A 179 7.80 13.78 -17.69
N HIS A 180 7.38 13.69 -18.93
CA HIS A 180 7.41 14.81 -19.87
C HIS A 180 6.20 15.75 -19.78
N ARG A 181 5.17 15.36 -19.02
CA ARG A 181 3.98 16.20 -18.82
C ARG A 181 3.43 16.04 -17.40
N VAL A 182 3.16 17.19 -16.77
CA VAL A 182 2.55 17.25 -15.44
C VAL A 182 1.36 18.20 -15.49
N VAL A 183 0.19 17.72 -15.10
CA VAL A 183 -1.02 18.53 -14.95
C VAL A 183 -1.35 18.62 -13.47
N LYS A 184 -1.12 19.78 -12.89
CA LYS A 184 -1.29 20.02 -11.44
C LYS A 184 -2.70 19.65 -10.97
N GLY A 185 -2.74 18.78 -9.96
CA GLY A 185 -4.00 18.33 -9.36
C GLY A 185 -4.81 17.33 -10.20
N ALA A 186 -4.23 16.82 -11.31
CA ALA A 186 -4.90 15.86 -12.17
C ALA A 186 -4.04 14.59 -12.43
N TRP A 187 -2.93 14.72 -13.17
CA TRP A 187 -2.15 13.55 -13.57
C TRP A 187 -0.74 13.91 -14.07
N ILE A 188 0.11 12.90 -14.18
CA ILE A 188 1.44 12.96 -14.79
C ILE A 188 1.49 11.99 -15.97
N GLN A 189 2.37 12.25 -16.96
CA GLN A 189 2.56 11.42 -18.13
C GLN A 189 4.05 11.19 -18.38
N GLY A 190 4.40 9.92 -18.54
CA GLY A 190 5.73 9.43 -18.90
C GLY A 190 5.64 8.22 -19.80
N GLY A 191 6.74 7.51 -19.98
CA GLY A 191 6.80 6.26 -20.74
C GLY A 191 7.15 6.41 -22.22
N ASP A 192 7.42 7.61 -22.72
CA ASP A 192 8.07 7.78 -24.03
C ASP A 192 9.57 7.48 -23.91
N ILE A 193 9.90 6.21 -24.11
CA ILE A 193 11.29 5.69 -23.99
C ILE A 193 12.11 5.88 -25.26
N VAL A 194 11.52 6.46 -26.31
CA VAL A 194 12.18 6.68 -27.61
C VAL A 194 12.60 8.15 -27.76
N ALA A 195 11.66 9.09 -27.67
CA ALA A 195 11.92 10.53 -27.83
C ALA A 195 11.90 11.30 -26.50
N GLY A 196 11.26 10.80 -25.45
CA GLY A 196 11.20 11.41 -24.13
C GLY A 196 10.32 12.65 -24.03
N ASN A 197 9.47 12.93 -25.01
CA ASN A 197 8.65 14.13 -25.07
C ASN A 197 7.15 13.87 -25.32
N GLY A 198 6.75 12.60 -25.39
CA GLY A 198 5.39 12.17 -25.62
C GLY A 198 4.96 12.08 -27.09
N SER A 199 5.90 12.26 -28.03
CA SER A 199 5.61 12.16 -29.47
C SER A 199 5.80 10.76 -30.05
N SER A 200 6.34 9.83 -29.28
CA SER A 200 6.66 8.47 -29.72
C SER A 200 6.47 7.46 -28.59
N GLY A 201 6.75 6.21 -28.90
CA GLY A 201 6.74 5.09 -28.00
C GLY A 201 7.09 3.81 -28.72
N ALA A 202 7.41 2.77 -27.98
CA ALA A 202 7.62 1.43 -28.49
C ALA A 202 7.19 0.41 -27.45
N SER A 203 6.82 -0.78 -27.89
CA SER A 203 6.59 -1.91 -27.01
C SER A 203 7.82 -2.81 -26.95
N ALA A 204 7.89 -3.63 -25.92
CA ALA A 204 8.92 -4.66 -25.81
C ALA A 204 8.84 -5.73 -26.94
N PHE A 205 7.74 -5.76 -27.67
CA PHE A 205 7.44 -6.74 -28.72
C PHE A 205 7.38 -6.13 -30.11
N GLY A 206 7.73 -4.85 -30.29
CA GLY A 206 7.70 -4.10 -31.54
C GLY A 206 7.20 -2.67 -31.37
N ASP A 207 6.66 -2.07 -32.42
CA ASP A 207 6.19 -0.69 -32.38
C ASP A 207 4.98 -0.52 -31.45
N THR A 208 4.00 -1.39 -31.63
CA THR A 208 2.75 -1.38 -30.86
C THR A 208 2.34 -2.79 -30.44
N ILE A 209 1.53 -2.88 -29.40
CA ILE A 209 0.81 -4.11 -29.05
C ILE A 209 -0.69 -3.89 -29.29
N PRO A 210 -1.42 -4.89 -29.81
CA PRO A 210 -2.86 -4.80 -29.93
C PRO A 210 -3.51 -4.80 -28.54
N ASP A 211 -4.69 -4.17 -28.42
CA ASP A 211 -5.50 -4.27 -27.22
C ASP A 211 -5.81 -5.74 -26.92
N GLU A 212 -5.56 -6.15 -25.68
CA GLU A 212 -5.72 -7.55 -25.28
C GLU A 212 -7.14 -7.84 -24.80
N SER A 213 -7.70 -6.97 -23.98
CA SER A 213 -9.06 -7.07 -23.45
C SER A 213 -9.49 -5.77 -22.74
N PHE A 214 -10.80 -5.55 -22.67
CA PHE A 214 -11.43 -4.46 -21.92
C PHE A 214 -12.25 -4.99 -20.73
N CYS A 215 -11.86 -6.12 -20.14
CA CYS A 215 -12.59 -6.78 -19.06
C CYS A 215 -12.46 -6.08 -17.71
N ILE A 216 -11.56 -5.09 -17.58
CA ILE A 216 -11.38 -4.30 -16.35
C ILE A 216 -11.98 -2.91 -16.59
N PRO A 217 -13.10 -2.56 -15.94
CA PRO A 217 -13.65 -1.21 -16.01
C PRO A 217 -12.80 -0.19 -15.28
N HIS A 218 -12.81 1.06 -15.76
CA HIS A 218 -12.17 2.22 -15.11
C HIS A 218 -13.21 2.99 -14.28
N ASP A 219 -13.82 2.33 -13.30
CA ASP A 219 -14.91 2.84 -12.48
C ASP A 219 -14.45 3.31 -11.09
N GLN A 220 -13.17 3.14 -10.78
CA GLN A 220 -12.55 3.59 -9.53
C GLN A 220 -11.37 4.53 -9.86
N VAL A 221 -11.45 5.74 -9.37
CA VAL A 221 -10.41 6.77 -9.44
C VAL A 221 -10.07 7.20 -8.01
#